data_9660e89a49c3cfafc5d3bb2cfbb44741
#
_entry.id   9660e89a49c3cfafc5d3bb2cfbb44741
#
_cell.length_a   1.000
_cell.length_b   1.000
_cell.length_c   1.000
_cell.angle_alpha   90.00
_cell.angle_beta   90.00
_cell.angle_gamma   90.00
#
_symmetry.space_group_name_H-M   'P 1'
#
loop_
_entity.id
_entity.type
_entity.pdbx_description
1 polymer ?
#
loop_
_entity_poly.entity_id
_entity_poly.type
_entity_poly.pdbx_seq_one_letter_code
_entity_poly.pdbx_strand_id
1 'polypeptide(L)'
;WQLKLPLMKNRQEVELVDRQPIPPTTFRDLLFLHIGQRPLMPVATLRVWRAGIRVRLDHAPVADVTLDHVSVVKDGAVIQSFRELEIEQVNGKDSALPDLEWQLRRAGAEDHDGRPKLFRALSLAAPGPEPLPASDAPALAHVRWALARHTRWLVAHDPGARLGRESESLHQMRVATRQLRAVLRAAR
;
A
#
# COMPACT_ATOMS: atom_id res chain seq x y z
N TRP A 1 15.62 6.85 -2.89
CA TRP A 1 14.19 7.03 -3.08
C TRP A 1 13.49 5.69 -3.09
N GLN A 2 12.36 5.60 -2.43
CA GLN A 2 11.53 4.41 -2.41
C GLN A 2 10.08 4.78 -2.76
N LEU A 3 9.49 4.07 -3.71
CA LEU A 3 8.09 4.19 -4.08
C LEU A 3 7.37 2.90 -3.68
N LYS A 4 6.37 3.01 -2.82
CA LYS A 4 5.51 1.91 -2.38
C LYS A 4 4.18 1.99 -3.11
N LEU A 5 3.94 1.02 -3.98
CA LEU A 5 2.70 0.93 -4.77
C LEU A 5 1.77 -0.11 -4.13
N PRO A 6 0.52 0.24 -3.83
CA PRO A 6 -0.45 -0.74 -3.34
C PRO A 6 -0.82 -1.70 -4.47
N LEU A 7 -0.54 -2.97 -4.30
CA LEU A 7 -1.12 -4.05 -5.09
C LEU A 7 -2.09 -4.84 -4.21
N MET A 8 -3.10 -5.46 -4.82
CA MET A 8 -4.26 -6.10 -4.15
C MET A 8 -3.94 -7.00 -2.95
N LYS A 9 -2.87 -7.79 -3.02
CA LYS A 9 -2.43 -8.69 -1.95
C LYS A 9 -1.03 -8.40 -1.45
N ASN A 10 -0.22 -7.70 -2.25
CA ASN A 10 1.19 -7.43 -1.96
C ASN A 10 1.47 -5.94 -2.20
N ARG A 11 2.53 -5.42 -1.56
CA ARG A 11 3.12 -4.12 -1.91
C ARG A 11 4.22 -4.35 -2.92
N GLN A 12 4.22 -3.57 -3.99
CA GLN A 12 5.39 -3.47 -4.86
C GLN A 12 6.22 -2.28 -4.40
N GLU A 13 7.50 -2.53 -4.16
CA GLU A 13 8.45 -1.49 -3.80
C GLU A 13 9.42 -1.28 -4.96
N VAL A 14 9.60 -0.02 -5.33
CA VAL A 14 10.56 0.40 -6.36
C VAL A 14 11.58 1.29 -5.68
N GLU A 15 12.84 0.85 -5.66
CA GLU A 15 13.93 1.62 -5.10
C GLU A 15 14.81 2.19 -6.21
N LEU A 16 15.18 3.46 -6.06
CA LEU A 16 16.15 4.13 -6.90
C LEU A 16 17.14 4.90 -6.02
N VAL A 17 18.42 4.65 -6.23
CA VAL A 17 19.49 5.40 -5.56
C VAL A 17 19.73 6.67 -6.37
N ASP A 18 19.37 7.80 -5.80
CA ASP A 18 19.61 9.12 -6.38
C ASP A 18 19.94 10.11 -5.24
N ARG A 19 20.85 11.05 -5.52
CA ARG A 19 21.29 12.09 -4.57
C ARG A 19 20.52 13.40 -4.74
N GLN A 20 19.62 13.49 -5.71
CA GLN A 20 18.83 14.69 -5.94
C GLN A 20 17.79 14.88 -4.83
N PRO A 21 17.49 16.12 -4.43
CA PRO A 21 16.50 16.40 -3.38
C PRO A 21 15.05 16.22 -3.84
N ILE A 22 14.83 16.05 -5.14
CA ILE A 22 13.51 15.82 -5.75
C ILE A 22 13.37 14.36 -6.21
N PRO A 23 12.17 13.79 -6.18
CA PRO A 23 11.93 12.42 -6.65
C PRO A 23 12.34 12.26 -8.13
N PRO A 24 12.98 11.13 -8.49
CA PRO A 24 13.35 10.83 -9.86
C PRO A 24 12.15 10.90 -10.83
N THR A 25 12.39 11.33 -12.07
CA THR A 25 11.35 11.40 -13.12
C THR A 25 10.65 10.06 -13.34
N THR A 26 11.36 8.95 -13.21
CA THR A 26 10.81 7.59 -13.27
C THR A 26 9.64 7.41 -12.28
N PHE A 27 9.72 7.96 -11.06
CA PHE A 27 8.62 7.88 -10.10
C PHE A 27 7.42 8.72 -10.54
N ARG A 28 7.65 9.87 -11.14
CA ARG A 28 6.58 10.71 -11.70
C ARG A 28 5.86 10.00 -12.84
N ASP A 29 6.61 9.32 -13.70
CA ASP A 29 6.07 8.55 -14.82
C ASP A 29 5.20 7.39 -14.33
N LEU A 30 5.64 6.67 -13.29
CA LEU A 30 4.87 5.60 -12.65
C LEU A 30 3.59 6.13 -11.98
N LEU A 31 3.62 7.34 -11.45
CA LEU A 31 2.49 7.96 -10.75
C LEU A 31 1.62 8.84 -11.66
N PHE A 32 1.88 8.87 -12.96
CA PHE A 32 1.27 9.84 -13.87
C PHE A 32 -0.26 9.88 -13.80
N LEU A 33 -0.93 8.73 -13.74
CA LEU A 33 -2.39 8.69 -13.61
C LEU A 33 -2.91 9.20 -12.26
N HIS A 34 -2.06 9.22 -11.23
CA HIS A 34 -2.42 9.73 -9.91
C HIS A 34 -2.17 11.23 -9.76
N ILE A 35 -1.06 11.72 -10.29
CA ILE A 35 -0.60 13.10 -10.08
C ILE A 35 -0.76 14.01 -11.29
N GLY A 36 -0.82 13.48 -12.53
CA GLY A 36 -0.78 14.26 -13.76
C GLY A 36 0.48 15.13 -13.82
N GLN A 37 0.29 16.41 -14.10
CA GLN A 37 1.38 17.39 -14.13
C GLN A 37 1.68 18.05 -12.78
N ARG A 38 0.96 17.69 -11.72
CA ARG A 38 1.15 18.31 -10.39
C ARG A 38 2.54 17.98 -9.82
N PRO A 39 3.20 18.93 -9.15
CA PRO A 39 4.47 18.66 -8.47
C PRO A 39 4.26 17.71 -7.30
N LEU A 40 5.26 16.88 -7.01
CA LEU A 40 5.33 16.13 -5.76
C LEU A 40 5.87 17.06 -4.68
N MET A 41 5.16 17.15 -3.56
CA MET A 41 5.52 17.98 -2.41
C MET A 41 5.68 17.11 -1.17
N PRO A 42 6.66 17.42 -0.28
CA PRO A 42 6.75 16.78 1.02
C PRO A 42 5.46 17.01 1.82
N VAL A 43 4.92 15.97 2.43
CA VAL A 43 3.69 16.04 3.26
C VAL A 43 3.95 15.75 4.73
N ALA A 44 5.01 15.01 5.05
CA ALA A 44 5.41 14.70 6.42
C ALA A 44 6.89 14.30 6.47
N THR A 45 7.51 14.52 7.63
CA THR A 45 8.83 13.97 7.96
C THR A 45 8.65 12.94 9.06
N LEU A 46 9.09 11.72 8.81
CA LEU A 46 9.08 10.64 9.78
C LEU A 46 10.51 10.28 10.16
N ARG A 47 10.80 10.24 11.45
CA ARG A 47 12.04 9.67 11.99
C ARG A 47 11.70 8.31 12.57
N VAL A 48 12.34 7.26 12.05
CA VAL A 48 12.10 5.89 12.49
C VAL A 48 13.36 5.35 13.12
N TRP A 49 13.23 4.91 14.38
CA TRP A 49 14.22 4.08 15.02
C TRP A 49 13.72 2.64 14.97
N ARG A 50 14.52 1.73 14.38
CA ARG A 50 14.16 0.34 14.17
C ARG A 50 15.07 -0.58 14.95
N ALA A 51 14.48 -1.47 15.75
CA ALA A 51 15.15 -2.62 16.32
C ALA A 51 14.53 -3.89 15.74
N GLY A 52 15.33 -4.90 15.45
CA GLY A 52 14.83 -6.12 14.86
C GLY A 52 15.61 -7.35 15.27
N ILE A 53 14.95 -8.50 15.20
CA ILE A 53 15.54 -9.82 15.40
C ILE A 53 15.18 -10.72 14.23
N ARG A 54 16.10 -11.60 13.85
CA ARG A 54 15.85 -12.66 12.90
C ARG A 54 15.49 -13.95 13.63
N VAL A 55 14.28 -14.42 13.41
CA VAL A 55 13.78 -15.68 13.97
C VAL A 55 14.25 -16.84 13.09
N ARG A 56 14.75 -17.89 13.73
CA ARG A 56 15.22 -19.10 13.07
C ARG A 56 14.50 -20.32 13.62
N LEU A 57 14.21 -21.26 12.75
CA LEU A 57 13.74 -22.60 13.08
C LEU A 57 14.76 -23.59 12.52
N ASP A 58 15.30 -24.46 13.36
CA ASP A 58 16.35 -25.41 12.99
C ASP A 58 17.52 -24.76 12.21
N HIS A 59 18.01 -23.63 12.72
CA HIS A 59 19.06 -22.79 12.14
C HIS A 59 18.68 -22.07 10.81
N ALA A 60 17.53 -22.36 10.21
CA ALA A 60 17.07 -21.67 9.00
C ALA A 60 16.29 -20.39 9.38
N PRO A 61 16.53 -19.25 8.74
CA PRO A 61 15.76 -18.03 8.97
C PRO A 61 14.32 -18.23 8.47
N VAL A 62 13.33 -17.87 9.28
CA VAL A 62 11.91 -18.02 8.96
C VAL A 62 11.16 -16.70 8.94
N ALA A 63 11.56 -15.76 9.81
CA ALA A 63 10.96 -14.43 9.85
C ALA A 63 11.93 -13.37 10.38
N ASP A 64 11.75 -12.13 9.97
CA ASP A 64 12.30 -10.95 10.61
C ASP A 64 11.18 -10.25 11.38
N VAL A 65 11.42 -10.02 12.68
CA VAL A 65 10.51 -9.27 13.55
C VAL A 65 11.16 -7.94 13.85
N THR A 66 10.49 -6.84 13.50
CA THR A 66 11.01 -5.49 13.71
C THR A 66 10.03 -4.64 14.52
N LEU A 67 10.58 -3.88 15.46
CA LEU A 67 9.86 -2.86 16.23
C LEU A 67 10.32 -1.49 15.77
N ASP A 68 9.41 -0.74 15.19
CA ASP A 68 9.62 0.62 14.73
C ASP A 68 9.08 1.62 15.76
N HIS A 69 9.94 2.52 16.22
CA HIS A 69 9.56 3.72 16.94
C HIS A 69 9.50 4.89 15.96
N VAL A 70 8.30 5.30 15.61
CA VAL A 70 8.05 6.34 14.60
C VAL A 70 7.78 7.66 15.29
N SER A 71 8.54 8.68 14.94
CA SER A 71 8.32 10.07 15.36
C SER A 71 7.94 10.92 14.16
N VAL A 72 6.82 11.61 14.24
CA VAL A 72 6.40 12.60 13.26
C VAL A 72 7.04 13.93 13.61
N VAL A 73 7.85 14.47 12.69
CA VAL A 73 8.62 15.70 12.91
C VAL A 73 8.01 16.83 12.07
N LYS A 74 7.74 17.95 12.73
CA LYS A 74 7.33 19.20 12.07
C LYS A 74 8.15 20.35 12.65
N ASP A 75 8.74 21.16 11.79
CA ASP A 75 9.56 22.33 12.17
C ASP A 75 10.67 21.99 13.19
N GLY A 76 11.27 20.78 13.04
CA GLY A 76 12.32 20.27 13.92
C GLY A 76 11.84 19.63 15.23
N ALA A 77 10.58 19.80 15.61
CA ALA A 77 9.98 19.24 16.82
C ALA A 77 9.22 17.93 16.54
N VAL A 78 9.25 17.00 17.51
CA VAL A 78 8.39 15.79 17.47
C VAL A 78 7.00 16.18 17.93
N ILE A 79 5.99 16.05 17.02
CA ILE A 79 4.60 16.40 17.30
C ILE A 79 3.73 15.18 17.62
N GLN A 80 4.19 13.99 17.23
CA GLN A 80 3.48 12.73 17.48
C GLN A 80 4.48 11.58 17.45
N SER A 81 4.23 10.52 18.22
CA SER A 81 4.97 9.28 18.10
C SER A 81 4.06 8.07 18.27
N PHE A 82 4.44 6.96 17.65
CA PHE A 82 3.78 5.67 17.78
C PHE A 82 4.76 4.52 17.55
N ARG A 83 4.35 3.32 17.91
CA ARG A 83 5.13 2.10 17.67
C ARG A 83 4.39 1.21 16.70
N GLU A 84 5.16 0.49 15.88
CA GLU A 84 4.65 -0.58 15.02
C GLU A 84 5.57 -1.77 15.12
N LEU A 85 4.98 -2.95 15.21
CA LEU A 85 5.67 -4.22 15.13
C LEU A 85 5.33 -4.85 13.80
N GLU A 86 6.35 -5.25 13.04
CA GLU A 86 6.21 -5.89 11.73
C GLU A 86 6.84 -7.28 11.80
N ILE A 87 6.18 -8.26 11.19
CA ILE A 87 6.72 -9.59 10.97
C ILE A 87 6.83 -9.77 9.45
N GLU A 88 8.05 -9.91 8.96
CA GLU A 88 8.32 -10.18 7.56
C GLU A 88 8.80 -11.62 7.39
N GLN A 89 8.11 -12.36 6.54
CA GLN A 89 8.47 -13.73 6.23
C GLN A 89 9.79 -13.78 5.43
N VAL A 90 10.65 -14.71 5.84
CA VAL A 90 11.88 -15.03 5.10
C VAL A 90 11.75 -16.47 4.59
N ASN A 91 12.02 -16.69 3.29
CA ASN A 91 12.04 -18.02 2.65
C ASN A 91 10.71 -18.77 2.48
N GLY A 92 9.56 -18.09 2.45
CA GLY A 92 8.29 -18.66 1.96
C GLY A 92 7.67 -19.80 2.77
N LYS A 93 8.10 -20.05 4.02
CA LYS A 93 7.51 -21.06 4.90
C LYS A 93 6.53 -20.41 5.89
N ASP A 94 5.24 -20.50 5.61
CA ASP A 94 4.17 -19.88 6.42
C ASP A 94 3.97 -20.51 7.80
N SER A 95 4.51 -21.69 8.07
CA SER A 95 4.18 -22.49 9.27
C SER A 95 4.58 -21.88 10.60
N ALA A 96 5.55 -20.95 10.62
CA ALA A 96 6.01 -20.33 11.86
C ALA A 96 5.32 -18.99 12.21
N LEU A 97 4.63 -18.37 11.24
CA LEU A 97 4.04 -17.04 11.44
C LEU A 97 2.90 -17.03 12.47
N PRO A 98 1.95 -18.00 12.47
CA PRO A 98 0.87 -18.03 13.46
C PRO A 98 1.37 -18.16 14.90
N ASP A 99 2.38 -18.99 15.13
CA ASP A 99 2.96 -19.18 16.46
C ASP A 99 3.69 -17.92 16.94
N LEU A 100 4.40 -17.25 16.03
CA LEU A 100 5.07 -15.99 16.30
C LEU A 100 4.07 -14.88 16.63
N GLU A 101 3.01 -14.76 15.84
CA GLU A 101 1.93 -13.80 16.07
C GLU A 101 1.29 -14.04 17.45
N TRP A 102 0.99 -15.29 17.79
CA TRP A 102 0.42 -15.66 19.08
C TRP A 102 1.35 -15.27 20.26
N GLN A 103 2.66 -15.55 20.15
CA GLN A 103 3.63 -15.17 21.18
C GLN A 103 3.73 -13.64 21.35
N LEU A 104 3.75 -12.90 20.26
CA LEU A 104 3.81 -11.44 20.29
C LEU A 104 2.54 -10.82 20.89
N ARG A 105 1.36 -11.37 20.57
CA ARG A 105 0.08 -10.97 21.19
C ARG A 105 0.09 -11.21 22.70
N ARG A 106 0.61 -12.33 23.16
CA ARG A 106 0.78 -12.61 24.60
C ARG A 106 1.77 -11.64 25.27
N ALA A 107 2.74 -11.14 24.52
CA ALA A 107 3.68 -10.12 25.00
C ALA A 107 3.12 -8.69 24.93
N GLY A 108 1.86 -8.50 24.52
CA GLY A 108 1.20 -7.19 24.49
C GLY A 108 1.14 -6.54 23.12
N ALA A 109 1.40 -7.25 22.03
CA ALA A 109 1.15 -6.73 20.69
C ALA A 109 -0.36 -6.70 20.41
N GLU A 110 -0.82 -5.58 19.87
CA GLU A 110 -2.21 -5.35 19.48
C GLU A 110 -2.35 -5.43 17.96
N ASP A 111 -3.61 -5.60 17.51
CA ASP A 111 -3.91 -5.59 16.08
C ASP A 111 -3.58 -4.25 15.44
N HIS A 112 -2.97 -4.33 14.28
CA HIS A 112 -2.73 -3.17 13.45
C HIS A 112 -4.05 -2.67 12.83
N ASP A 113 -4.26 -1.37 12.86
CA ASP A 113 -5.47 -0.71 12.35
C ASP A 113 -5.55 -0.64 10.80
N GLY A 114 -4.63 -1.29 10.09
CA GLY A 114 -4.56 -1.34 8.63
C GLY A 114 -4.04 -0.07 7.96
N ARG A 115 -3.72 1.00 8.72
CA ARG A 115 -3.22 2.25 8.16
C ARG A 115 -1.71 2.21 7.93
N PRO A 116 -1.21 2.56 6.74
CA PRO A 116 0.22 2.79 6.54
C PRO A 116 0.77 3.85 7.51
N LYS A 117 2.07 3.77 7.86
CA LYS A 117 2.75 4.73 8.77
C LYS A 117 2.46 6.20 8.42
N LEU A 118 2.49 6.53 7.13
CA LEU A 118 2.18 7.88 6.65
C LEU A 118 0.72 8.27 6.94
N PHE A 119 -0.24 7.35 6.78
CA PHE A 119 -1.65 7.62 7.06
C PHE A 119 -1.89 7.84 8.55
N ARG A 120 -1.20 7.10 9.42
CA ARG A 120 -1.22 7.33 10.88
C ARG A 120 -0.63 8.69 11.23
N ALA A 121 0.51 9.03 10.65
CA ALA A 121 1.18 10.32 10.86
C ALA A 121 0.34 11.52 10.41
N LEU A 122 -0.46 11.37 9.36
CA LEU A 122 -1.35 12.40 8.82
C LEU A 122 -2.78 12.30 9.36
N SER A 123 -3.05 11.37 10.29
CA SER A 123 -4.39 11.10 10.83
C SER A 123 -5.44 10.80 9.75
N LEU A 124 -5.01 10.20 8.64
CA LEU A 124 -5.89 9.79 7.54
C LEU A 124 -6.55 8.45 7.85
N ALA A 125 -7.77 8.25 7.35
CA ALA A 125 -8.44 6.96 7.41
C ALA A 125 -7.70 5.91 6.57
N ALA A 126 -7.81 4.63 6.97
CA ALA A 126 -7.32 3.54 6.13
C ALA A 126 -8.03 3.56 4.77
N PRO A 127 -7.31 3.36 3.67
CA PRO A 127 -7.94 3.22 2.37
C PRO A 127 -8.78 1.94 2.38
N GLY A 128 -10.08 2.09 2.26
CA GLY A 128 -11.03 0.98 2.20
C GLY A 128 -11.70 0.86 0.84
N PRO A 129 -12.30 -0.30 0.54
CA PRO A 129 -13.16 -0.42 -0.61
C PRO A 129 -14.38 0.48 -0.43
N GLU A 130 -14.81 1.10 -1.51
CA GLU A 130 -16.08 1.84 -1.51
C GLU A 130 -17.23 0.86 -1.29
N PRO A 131 -18.11 1.13 -0.30
CA PRO A 131 -19.21 0.22 0.00
C PRO A 131 -20.12 0.03 -1.24
N LEU A 132 -20.59 -1.19 -1.41
CA LEU A 132 -21.60 -1.49 -2.44
C LEU A 132 -22.86 -0.68 -2.12
N PRO A 133 -23.50 -0.04 -3.11
CA PRO A 133 -24.81 0.57 -2.92
C PRO A 133 -25.82 -0.44 -2.39
N ALA A 134 -26.76 0.02 -1.56
CA ALA A 134 -27.84 -0.83 -1.06
C ALA A 134 -28.65 -1.42 -2.24
N SER A 135 -29.24 -2.61 -2.06
CA SER A 135 -29.93 -3.33 -3.14
C SER A 135 -31.11 -2.57 -3.74
N ASP A 136 -31.73 -1.66 -2.95
CA ASP A 136 -32.84 -0.79 -3.33
C ASP A 136 -32.39 0.59 -3.83
N ALA A 137 -31.06 0.84 -3.87
CA ALA A 137 -30.53 2.11 -4.37
C ALA A 137 -30.87 2.30 -5.88
N PRO A 138 -31.02 3.54 -6.34
CA PRO A 138 -31.26 3.83 -7.75
C PRO A 138 -30.22 3.19 -8.66
N ALA A 139 -30.63 2.69 -9.83
CA ALA A 139 -29.74 2.07 -10.81
C ALA A 139 -28.51 2.91 -11.13
N LEU A 140 -28.65 4.25 -11.18
CA LEU A 140 -27.56 5.19 -11.40
C LEU A 140 -26.46 5.08 -10.31
N ALA A 141 -26.84 4.78 -9.05
CA ALA A 141 -25.86 4.61 -7.97
C ALA A 141 -24.99 3.37 -8.23
N HIS A 142 -25.59 2.27 -8.65
CA HIS A 142 -24.87 1.03 -9.02
C HIS A 142 -23.96 1.23 -10.23
N VAL A 143 -24.43 1.94 -11.25
CA VAL A 143 -23.62 2.27 -12.43
C VAL A 143 -22.41 3.12 -12.03
N ARG A 144 -22.61 4.18 -11.26
CA ARG A 144 -21.52 5.04 -10.77
C ARG A 144 -20.50 4.26 -9.94
N TRP A 145 -20.99 3.42 -9.04
CA TRP A 145 -20.12 2.57 -8.22
C TRP A 145 -19.28 1.62 -9.08
N ALA A 146 -19.92 0.94 -10.06
CA ALA A 146 -19.23 0.02 -10.96
C ALA A 146 -18.17 0.73 -11.80
N LEU A 147 -18.49 1.91 -12.35
CA LEU A 147 -17.54 2.73 -13.11
C LEU A 147 -16.36 3.17 -12.21
N ALA A 148 -16.65 3.70 -11.02
CA ALA A 148 -15.62 4.13 -10.08
C ALA A 148 -14.70 2.96 -9.66
N ARG A 149 -15.26 1.79 -9.36
CA ARG A 149 -14.52 0.58 -9.03
C ARG A 149 -13.57 0.16 -10.15
N HIS A 150 -14.06 0.04 -11.38
CA HIS A 150 -13.23 -0.42 -12.49
C HIS A 150 -12.21 0.63 -12.94
N THR A 151 -12.52 1.91 -12.80
CA THR A 151 -11.54 3.00 -13.02
C THR A 151 -10.42 2.94 -12.00
N ARG A 152 -10.74 2.78 -10.71
CA ARG A 152 -9.71 2.60 -9.67
C ARG A 152 -8.84 1.37 -9.93
N TRP A 153 -9.46 0.27 -10.38
CA TRP A 153 -8.74 -0.94 -10.76
C TRP A 153 -7.75 -0.71 -11.89
N LEU A 154 -8.18 0.00 -12.94
CA LEU A 154 -7.35 0.38 -14.07
C LEU A 154 -6.14 1.22 -13.61
N VAL A 155 -6.40 2.24 -12.80
CA VAL A 155 -5.37 3.16 -12.27
C VAL A 155 -4.40 2.44 -11.34
N ALA A 156 -4.87 1.52 -10.50
CA ALA A 156 -4.03 0.75 -9.59
C ALA A 156 -3.01 -0.15 -10.30
N HIS A 157 -3.33 -0.63 -11.51
CA HIS A 157 -2.44 -1.49 -12.29
C HIS A 157 -1.55 -0.73 -13.30
N ASP A 158 -1.78 0.58 -13.51
CA ASP A 158 -0.98 1.39 -14.43
C ASP A 158 0.53 1.40 -14.08
N PRO A 159 0.96 1.61 -12.82
CA PRO A 159 2.38 1.60 -12.49
C PRO A 159 3.05 0.25 -12.79
N GLY A 160 2.39 -0.86 -12.47
CA GLY A 160 2.92 -2.20 -12.76
C GLY A 160 3.05 -2.47 -14.25
N ALA A 161 2.08 -2.03 -15.06
CA ALA A 161 2.14 -2.13 -16.52
C ALA A 161 3.27 -1.27 -17.10
N ARG A 162 3.51 -0.06 -16.57
CA ARG A 162 4.64 0.80 -16.98
C ARG A 162 5.99 0.23 -16.61
N LEU A 163 6.10 -0.46 -15.47
CA LEU A 163 7.32 -1.14 -15.07
C LEU A 163 7.67 -2.31 -15.99
N GLY A 164 6.67 -2.92 -16.64
CA GLY A 164 6.88 -3.97 -17.62
C GLY A 164 7.50 -5.28 -17.07
N ARG A 165 7.53 -5.43 -15.75
CA ARG A 165 8.16 -6.60 -15.11
C ARG A 165 7.27 -7.85 -15.13
N GLU A 166 5.96 -7.65 -15.11
CA GLU A 166 4.96 -8.72 -15.03
C GLU A 166 3.80 -8.45 -16.00
N SER A 167 3.36 -9.48 -16.70
CA SER A 167 2.22 -9.39 -17.62
C SER A 167 0.86 -9.21 -16.90
N GLU A 168 0.80 -9.55 -15.62
CA GLU A 168 -0.45 -9.53 -14.84
C GLU A 168 -1.05 -8.13 -14.73
N SER A 169 -0.25 -7.11 -14.49
CA SER A 169 -0.76 -5.73 -14.41
C SER A 169 -1.42 -5.29 -15.73
N LEU A 170 -0.80 -5.61 -16.86
CA LEU A 170 -1.39 -5.33 -18.18
C LEU A 170 -2.68 -6.15 -18.42
N HIS A 171 -2.69 -7.42 -18.01
CA HIS A 171 -3.88 -8.26 -18.08
C HIS A 171 -5.04 -7.63 -17.28
N GLN A 172 -4.80 -7.22 -16.04
CA GLN A 172 -5.81 -6.60 -15.18
C GLN A 172 -6.32 -5.26 -15.74
N MET A 173 -5.47 -4.45 -16.35
CA MET A 173 -5.92 -3.23 -17.06
C MET A 173 -6.87 -3.55 -18.23
N ARG A 174 -6.57 -4.61 -18.99
CA ARG A 174 -7.45 -5.07 -20.08
C ARG A 174 -8.80 -5.58 -19.55
N VAL A 175 -8.79 -6.32 -18.42
CA VAL A 175 -10.01 -6.76 -17.73
C VAL A 175 -10.84 -5.56 -17.29
N ALA A 176 -10.22 -4.58 -16.61
CA ALA A 176 -10.90 -3.36 -16.16
C ALA A 176 -11.53 -2.59 -17.34
N THR A 177 -10.79 -2.41 -18.42
CA THR A 177 -11.29 -1.74 -19.63
C THR A 177 -12.49 -2.46 -20.24
N ARG A 178 -12.47 -3.79 -20.30
CA ARG A 178 -13.60 -4.59 -20.78
C ARG A 178 -14.83 -4.43 -19.89
N GLN A 179 -14.64 -4.44 -18.57
CA GLN A 179 -15.73 -4.23 -17.61
C GLN A 179 -16.33 -2.81 -17.71
N LEU A 180 -15.49 -1.78 -17.82
CA LEU A 180 -15.96 -0.40 -18.05
C LEU A 180 -16.83 -0.30 -19.31
N ARG A 181 -16.42 -0.92 -20.42
CA ARG A 181 -17.21 -0.96 -21.66
C ARG A 181 -18.54 -1.69 -21.47
N ALA A 182 -18.56 -2.79 -20.71
CA ALA A 182 -19.80 -3.53 -20.43
C ALA A 182 -20.79 -2.69 -19.62
N VAL A 183 -20.32 -2.03 -18.56
CA VAL A 183 -21.14 -1.12 -17.72
C VAL A 183 -21.70 0.03 -18.55
N LEU A 184 -20.88 0.68 -19.38
CA LEU A 184 -21.34 1.79 -20.25
C LEU A 184 -22.36 1.35 -21.31
N ARG A 185 -22.28 0.11 -21.79
CA ARG A 185 -23.29 -0.44 -22.71
C ARG A 185 -24.62 -0.75 -22.02
N ALA A 186 -24.54 -1.29 -20.79
CA ALA A 186 -25.73 -1.62 -20.01
C ALA A 186 -26.46 -0.38 -19.47
N ALA A 187 -25.78 0.77 -19.37
CA ALA A 187 -26.31 2.04 -18.86
C ALA A 187 -26.90 2.94 -19.98
N ARG A 188 -26.94 2.48 -21.22
CA ARG A 188 -27.60 3.16 -22.34
C ARG A 188 -29.08 2.82 -22.36
#